data_aa82e99854548a4b060f64d9da40400d
#
_entry.id   aa82e99854548a4b060f64d9da40400d
#
_cell.length_a   1.000
_cell.length_b   1.000
_cell.length_c   1.000
_cell.angle_alpha   90.00
_cell.angle_beta   90.00
_cell.angle_gamma   90.00
#
_symmetry.space_group_name_H-M   'P 1'
#
loop_
_entity.id
_entity.type
_entity.pdbx_description
1 polymer ?
#
loop_
_entity_poly.entity_id
_entity_poly.type
_entity_poly.pdbx_seq_one_letter_code
_entity_poly.pdbx_strand_id
1 'polypeptide(L)'
;MKKILIRSAIFSLAVTIGGMLVNLVSYFSSNKLLFAIRHMGGDCFEYQGFGLFLLEVYPETVEGGASVHRHLSFDPVSFLITFAVLFAVFFVILRVLKNKK
;
A
#
# COMPACT_ATOMS: atom_id res chain seq x y z
N MET A 1 4.77 13.28 25.66
CA MET A 1 5.21 12.18 24.78
C MET A 1 4.13 11.19 24.46
N LYS A 2 3.39 10.70 25.45
CA LYS A 2 2.33 9.70 25.20
C LYS A 2 1.28 10.18 24.23
N LYS A 3 0.86 11.45 24.32
CA LYS A 3 -0.17 11.99 23.41
C LYS A 3 0.29 12.02 21.97
N ILE A 4 1.56 12.38 21.73
CA ILE A 4 2.11 12.41 20.38
C ILE A 4 2.17 10.99 19.80
N LEU A 5 2.61 10.02 20.61
CA LEU A 5 2.67 8.63 20.18
C LEU A 5 1.30 8.10 19.80
N ILE A 6 0.29 8.35 20.62
CA ILE A 6 -1.08 7.90 20.38
C ILE A 6 -1.64 8.55 19.11
N ARG A 7 -1.48 9.87 18.97
CA ARG A 7 -1.95 10.59 17.78
C ARG A 7 -1.25 10.10 16.52
N SER A 8 0.08 9.91 16.59
CA SER A 8 0.84 9.39 15.45
C SER A 8 0.34 8.01 15.04
N ALA A 9 0.09 7.14 16.01
CA ALA A 9 -0.42 5.80 15.76
C ALA A 9 -1.81 5.85 15.11
N ILE A 10 -2.70 6.69 15.63
CA ILE A 10 -4.06 6.83 15.09
C ILE A 10 -4.02 7.35 13.66
N PHE A 11 -3.26 8.43 13.40
CA PHE A 11 -3.16 9.00 12.05
C PHE A 11 -2.51 8.02 11.07
N SER A 12 -1.44 7.33 11.50
CA SER A 12 -0.77 6.33 10.65
C SER A 12 -1.72 5.20 10.28
N LEU A 13 -2.44 4.69 11.28
CA LEU A 13 -3.39 3.62 11.07
C LEU A 13 -4.52 4.07 10.14
N ALA A 14 -5.06 5.28 10.36
CA ALA A 14 -6.13 5.82 9.54
C ALA A 14 -5.69 5.97 8.08
N VAL A 15 -4.49 6.54 7.85
CA VAL A 15 -3.96 6.72 6.50
C VAL A 15 -3.66 5.38 5.85
N THR A 16 -3.09 4.43 6.60
CA THR A 16 -2.80 3.10 6.06
C THR A 16 -4.08 2.39 5.63
N ILE A 17 -5.10 2.39 6.49
CA ILE A 17 -6.39 1.77 6.16
C ILE A 17 -7.05 2.51 5.00
N GLY A 18 -7.05 3.85 5.03
CA GLY A 18 -7.61 4.65 3.95
C GLY A 18 -6.94 4.39 2.62
N GLY A 19 -5.59 4.32 2.61
CA GLY A 19 -4.85 3.99 1.40
C GLY A 19 -5.16 2.60 0.89
N MET A 20 -5.30 1.63 1.80
CA MET A 20 -5.69 0.28 1.44
C MET A 20 -7.09 0.25 0.82
N LEU A 21 -8.04 0.98 1.39
CA LEU A 21 -9.39 1.06 0.83
C LEU A 21 -9.40 1.73 -0.54
N VAL A 22 -8.62 2.80 -0.72
CA VAL A 22 -8.49 3.47 -2.01
C VAL A 22 -7.91 2.50 -3.04
N ASN A 23 -6.89 1.72 -2.67
CA ASN A 23 -6.32 0.71 -3.55
C ASN A 23 -7.33 -0.36 -3.92
N LEU A 24 -8.15 -0.81 -2.96
CA LEU A 24 -9.19 -1.79 -3.24
C LEU A 24 -10.23 -1.24 -4.23
N VAL A 25 -10.69 -0.02 -4.02
CA VAL A 25 -11.67 0.61 -4.91
C VAL A 25 -11.05 0.78 -6.30
N SER A 26 -9.81 1.23 -6.38
CA SER A 26 -9.10 1.37 -7.65
C SER A 26 -8.95 0.03 -8.37
N TYR A 27 -8.66 -1.05 -7.62
CA TYR A 27 -8.55 -2.38 -8.19
C TYR A 27 -9.88 -2.83 -8.79
N PHE A 28 -10.99 -2.64 -8.08
CA PHE A 28 -12.30 -3.03 -8.57
C PHE A 28 -12.78 -2.15 -9.72
N SER A 29 -12.33 -0.89 -9.78
CA SER A 29 -12.73 0.02 -10.86
C SER A 29 -11.89 -0.16 -12.12
N SER A 30 -10.56 -0.25 -11.98
CA SER A 30 -9.64 -0.25 -13.13
C SER A 30 -8.62 -1.38 -13.09
N ASN A 31 -8.74 -2.32 -12.16
CA ASN A 31 -7.84 -3.47 -11.99
C ASN A 31 -6.39 -3.06 -11.72
N LYS A 32 -6.19 -1.89 -11.10
CA LYS A 32 -4.86 -1.39 -10.75
C LYS A 32 -4.87 -0.81 -9.35
N LEU A 33 -3.71 -0.87 -8.69
CA LEU A 33 -3.50 -0.23 -7.41
C LEU A 33 -2.92 1.16 -7.64
N LEU A 34 -3.53 2.18 -7.01
CA LEU A 34 -3.07 3.57 -7.16
C LEU A 34 -1.79 3.82 -6.36
N PHE A 35 -1.75 3.34 -5.13
CA PHE A 35 -0.63 3.57 -4.23
C PHE A 35 0.11 2.26 -4.00
N ALA A 36 0.98 1.91 -4.94
CA ALA A 36 1.72 0.66 -4.85
C ALA A 36 3.07 0.80 -5.53
N ILE A 37 4.04 0.09 -4.99
CA ILE A 37 5.36 -0.04 -5.60
C ILE A 37 5.30 -1.19 -6.60
N ARG A 38 5.71 -0.91 -7.81
CA ARG A 38 5.69 -1.89 -8.90
C ARG A 38 7.04 -2.58 -9.02
N HIS A 39 7.01 -3.89 -8.97
CA HIS A 39 8.19 -4.71 -9.21
C HIS A 39 7.97 -5.54 -10.47
N MET A 40 8.98 -5.60 -11.32
CA MET A 40 8.92 -6.37 -12.54
C MET A 40 9.85 -7.58 -12.43
N GLY A 41 9.30 -8.77 -12.58
CA GLY A 41 10.06 -10.00 -12.57
C GLY A 41 9.67 -10.90 -13.72
N GLY A 42 10.43 -10.87 -14.82
CA GLY A 42 10.11 -11.68 -16.01
C GLY A 42 8.76 -11.31 -16.59
N ASP A 43 7.85 -12.28 -16.64
CA ASP A 43 6.51 -12.09 -17.21
C ASP A 43 5.47 -11.70 -16.16
N CYS A 44 5.93 -11.37 -14.96
CA CYS A 44 5.04 -11.06 -13.85
C CYS A 44 5.28 -9.65 -13.36
N PHE A 45 4.19 -8.96 -13.02
CA PHE A 45 4.26 -7.66 -12.37
C PHE A 45 3.69 -7.80 -10.96
N GLU A 46 4.45 -7.33 -9.99
CA GLU A 46 4.06 -7.36 -8.59
C GLU A 46 3.85 -5.95 -8.09
N TYR A 47 2.71 -5.71 -7.45
CA TYR A 47 2.37 -4.42 -6.86
C TYR A 47 2.18 -4.60 -5.37
N GLN A 48 2.91 -3.85 -4.57
CA GLN A 48 2.81 -3.88 -3.12
C GLN A 48 2.61 -2.48 -2.57
N GLY A 49 1.64 -2.33 -1.69
CA GLY A 49 1.43 -1.05 -1.02
C GLY A 49 0.22 -1.09 -0.09
N PHE A 50 0.32 -0.43 1.06
CA PHE A 50 -0.75 -0.31 2.04
C PHE A 50 -1.36 -1.65 2.45
N GLY A 51 -0.54 -2.70 2.52
CA GLY A 51 -1.01 -4.00 2.96
C GLY A 51 -1.64 -4.86 1.88
N LEU A 52 -1.61 -4.42 0.64
CA LEU A 52 -2.14 -5.20 -0.48
C LEU A 52 -1.01 -5.64 -1.40
N PHE A 53 -1.13 -6.86 -1.87
CA PHE A 53 -0.22 -7.46 -2.85
C PHE A 53 -1.04 -7.90 -4.05
N LEU A 54 -0.71 -7.37 -5.22
CA LEU A 54 -1.35 -7.73 -6.47
C LEU A 54 -0.33 -8.36 -7.39
N LEU A 55 -0.56 -9.59 -7.78
CA LEU A 55 0.29 -10.31 -8.72
C LEU A 55 -0.42 -10.37 -10.07
N GLU A 56 0.20 -9.83 -11.10
CA GLU A 56 -0.29 -9.92 -12.48
C GLU A 56 0.67 -10.80 -13.28
N VAL A 57 0.16 -11.87 -13.85
CA VAL A 57 0.92 -12.79 -14.69
C VAL A 57 0.50 -12.61 -16.14
N TYR A 58 1.48 -12.32 -16.98
CA TYR A 58 1.26 -12.17 -18.42
C TYR A 58 1.91 -13.37 -19.14
N PRO A 59 1.12 -14.36 -19.59
CA PRO A 59 1.69 -15.49 -20.33
C PRO A 59 2.21 -15.05 -21.70
N GLU A 60 3.42 -15.47 -22.05
CA GLU A 60 4.12 -15.00 -23.24
C GLU A 60 3.48 -15.40 -24.56
N THR A 61 2.86 -16.56 -24.63
CA THR A 61 2.32 -17.05 -25.90
C THR A 61 0.95 -17.66 -25.66
N VAL A 62 -0.08 -16.90 -25.98
CA VAL A 62 -1.41 -17.48 -26.04
C VAL A 62 -1.98 -17.13 -27.40
N GLU A 63 -2.04 -18.10 -28.28
CA GLU A 63 -2.81 -18.00 -29.51
C GLU A 63 -4.29 -17.95 -29.11
N GLY A 64 -4.91 -16.80 -29.34
CA GLY A 64 -6.33 -16.67 -29.09
C GLY A 64 -6.73 -15.81 -27.90
N GLY A 65 -5.83 -14.95 -27.43
CA GLY A 65 -6.16 -13.98 -26.40
C GLY A 65 -5.46 -14.24 -25.09
N ALA A 66 -4.56 -13.33 -24.75
CA ALA A 66 -3.83 -13.40 -23.49
C ALA A 66 -4.77 -13.09 -22.33
N SER A 67 -5.07 -14.08 -21.50
CA SER A 67 -5.78 -13.86 -20.26
C SER A 67 -4.77 -13.49 -19.19
N VAL A 68 -4.82 -12.25 -18.71
CA VAL A 68 -3.98 -11.81 -17.62
C VAL A 68 -4.57 -12.37 -16.33
N HIS A 69 -3.76 -13.16 -15.61
CA HIS A 69 -4.16 -13.69 -14.32
C HIS A 69 -3.75 -12.70 -13.24
N ARG A 70 -4.75 -12.20 -12.51
CA ARG A 70 -4.53 -11.29 -11.40
C ARG A 70 -4.89 -11.96 -10.10
N HIS A 71 -3.99 -11.83 -9.13
CA HIS A 71 -4.21 -12.40 -7.81
C HIS A 71 -3.97 -11.31 -6.77
N LEU A 72 -5.03 -10.91 -6.09
CA LEU A 72 -4.97 -9.92 -5.02
C LEU A 72 -4.98 -10.61 -3.67
N SER A 73 -4.01 -10.29 -2.83
CA SER A 73 -3.93 -10.86 -1.50
C SER A 73 -3.53 -9.80 -0.48
N PHE A 74 -3.77 -10.09 0.80
CA PHE A 74 -3.35 -9.23 1.89
C PHE A 74 -1.90 -9.52 2.22
N ASP A 75 -1.08 -8.47 2.28
CA ASP A 75 0.33 -8.58 2.62
C ASP A 75 0.57 -7.90 3.98
N PRO A 76 0.68 -8.67 5.06
CA PRO A 76 0.91 -8.08 6.38
C PRO A 76 2.26 -7.38 6.50
N VAL A 77 3.27 -7.85 5.77
CA VAL A 77 4.59 -7.20 5.79
C VAL A 77 4.52 -5.80 5.20
N SER A 78 3.85 -5.65 4.05
CA SER A 78 3.65 -4.34 3.43
C SER A 78 2.83 -3.42 4.33
N PHE A 79 1.80 -3.96 4.99
CA PHE A 79 0.98 -3.20 5.93
C PHE A 79 1.83 -2.66 7.08
N LEU A 80 2.65 -3.52 7.69
CA LEU A 80 3.49 -3.13 8.80
C LEU A 80 4.55 -2.10 8.40
N ILE A 81 5.17 -2.29 7.24
CA ILE A 81 6.16 -1.34 6.74
C ILE A 81 5.53 0.01 6.49
N THR A 82 4.38 0.05 5.82
CA THR A 82 3.65 1.29 5.55
C THR A 82 3.26 1.98 6.85
N PHE A 83 2.72 1.23 7.81
CA PHE A 83 2.35 1.77 9.10
C PHE A 83 3.57 2.37 9.82
N ALA A 84 4.69 1.64 9.86
CA ALA A 84 5.90 2.09 10.53
C ALA A 84 6.44 3.38 9.92
N VAL A 85 6.48 3.45 8.59
CA VAL A 85 6.97 4.65 7.88
C VAL A 85 6.06 5.85 8.18
N LEU A 86 4.75 5.66 8.07
CA LEU A 86 3.79 6.74 8.36
C LEU A 86 3.84 7.15 9.82
N PHE A 87 3.99 6.19 10.73
CA PHE A 87 4.13 6.49 12.15
C PHE A 87 5.33 7.40 12.40
N ALA A 88 6.49 7.07 11.82
CA ALA A 88 7.69 7.87 11.96
C ALA A 88 7.49 9.28 11.41
N VAL A 89 6.87 9.40 10.22
CA VAL A 89 6.61 10.69 9.59
C VAL A 89 5.69 11.56 10.46
N PHE A 90 4.56 11.00 10.89
CA PHE A 90 3.60 11.74 11.71
C PHE A 90 4.19 12.10 13.07
N PHE A 91 4.98 11.19 13.66
CA PHE A 91 5.63 11.46 14.93
C PHE A 91 6.56 12.69 14.82
N VAL A 92 7.37 12.74 13.77
CA VAL A 92 8.28 13.88 13.55
C VAL A 92 7.47 15.15 13.31
N ILE A 93 6.45 15.10 12.47
CA ILE A 93 5.62 16.27 12.17
C ILE A 93 4.96 16.81 13.43
N LEU A 94 4.32 15.95 14.22
CA LEU A 94 3.62 16.37 15.43
C LEU A 94 4.59 16.91 16.47
N ARG A 95 5.77 16.31 16.58
CA ARG A 95 6.80 16.79 17.51
C ARG A 95 7.30 18.18 17.12
N VAL A 96 7.53 18.40 15.84
CA VAL A 96 7.97 19.72 15.33
C VAL A 96 6.88 20.76 15.58
N LEU A 97 5.62 20.43 15.29
CA LEU A 97 4.50 21.35 15.51
C LEU A 97 4.35 21.68 17.00
N LYS A 98 4.55 20.71 17.87
CA LYS A 98 4.48 20.95 19.33
C LYS A 98 5.60 21.90 19.78
N ASN A 99 6.79 21.75 19.22
CA ASN A 99 7.92 22.59 19.60
C ASN A 99 7.82 24.02 19.08
N LYS A 100 7.00 24.26 18.04
CA LYS A 100 6.80 25.60 17.49
C LYS A 100 5.79 26.45 18.28
N LYS A 101 5.09 25.86 19.21
CA LYS A 101 4.23 26.61 20.10
C LYS A 101 5.04 27.10 21.30
#